data_a068e607babba6bace908212ee0c463f
#
_entry.id   a068e607babba6bace908212ee0c463f
#
_cell.length_a   1.000
_cell.length_b   1.000
_cell.length_c   1.000
_cell.angle_alpha   90.00
_cell.angle_beta   90.00
_cell.angle_gamma   90.00
#
_symmetry.space_group_name_H-M   'P 1'
#
loop_
_entity.id
_entity.type
_entity.pdbx_description
1 polymer ?
#
loop_
_entity_poly.entity_id
_entity_poly.type
_entity_poly.pdbx_seq_one_letter_code
_entity_poly.pdbx_strand_id
1 'polypeptide(L)'
;MSSEQDLGITESKQHNTGEWYAEVVRKAGLANYGPDGMSGFIVTRPRGYALWEAIQAELDSKFKATGVQNAYFPMFIPESYLEREKDIVEGFDPEVAWVTHGGHDELDERLAVRPTSESIIAPYMAQWVRSHRDLPLRVNQWCSVVRWEATETKPFFRTKEFLWQEGHTAHKTHDEAWDETMTRLDQYAELYEDLLAIPVLKGQKPDHDKFPGAHKTTTVEALMPDGKSVQAGTSHHLGTSFAEAFDITFSDEDEETQPAHTTSWGLSWRALGALIMTHSDDQGLVLPPTIAPEQVVIVPIWQEDTKDDVLEYAGDVADDLADSGVRVELDDRDERNPGFKFNEWELKGV
;
A
#
# COMPACT_ATOMS: atom_id res chain seq x y z
N MET A 1 -0.31 -29.11 22.68
CA MET A 1 -1.66 -29.39 22.18
C MET A 1 -2.16 -28.05 21.65
N SER A 2 -2.09 -27.82 20.35
CA SER A 2 -2.69 -26.64 19.74
C SER A 2 -4.19 -26.81 19.87
N SER A 3 -4.85 -25.89 20.57
CA SER A 3 -6.31 -25.77 20.52
C SER A 3 -6.74 -25.81 19.07
N GLU A 4 -7.74 -26.63 18.75
CA GLU A 4 -8.45 -26.54 17.47
C GLU A 4 -8.76 -25.05 17.28
N GLN A 5 -8.24 -24.50 16.20
CA GLN A 5 -8.46 -23.09 15.87
C GLN A 5 -9.96 -22.98 15.62
N ASP A 6 -10.64 -22.24 16.46
CA ASP A 6 -12.05 -21.91 16.24
C ASP A 6 -12.13 -21.14 14.93
N LEU A 7 -12.59 -21.78 13.87
CA LEU A 7 -12.62 -21.25 12.51
C LEU A 7 -13.75 -20.24 12.30
N GLY A 8 -14.69 -20.12 13.22
CA GLY A 8 -15.80 -19.19 13.08
C GLY A 8 -15.42 -17.76 13.45
N ILE A 9 -15.99 -16.76 12.77
CA ILE A 9 -16.02 -15.37 13.24
C ILE A 9 -17.06 -15.30 14.36
N THR A 10 -16.69 -14.73 15.49
CA THR A 10 -17.54 -14.65 16.69
C THR A 10 -18.16 -13.28 16.88
N GLU A 11 -17.53 -12.26 16.33
CA GLU A 11 -17.99 -10.87 16.35
C GLU A 11 -18.81 -10.54 15.10
N SER A 12 -19.77 -9.64 15.23
CA SER A 12 -20.59 -9.21 14.09
C SER A 12 -20.09 -7.90 13.49
N LYS A 13 -19.97 -7.85 12.17
CA LYS A 13 -19.62 -6.65 11.41
C LYS A 13 -20.55 -5.48 11.74
N GLN A 14 -21.84 -5.76 11.90
CA GLN A 14 -22.85 -4.74 12.16
C GLN A 14 -22.83 -4.19 13.58
N HIS A 15 -22.52 -5.03 14.59
CA HIS A 15 -22.64 -4.68 16.00
C HIS A 15 -21.30 -4.26 16.62
N ASN A 16 -20.20 -4.83 16.17
CA ASN A 16 -18.86 -4.57 16.69
C ASN A 16 -17.80 -4.59 15.58
N THR A 17 -17.92 -3.67 14.65
CA THR A 17 -17.06 -3.58 13.46
C THR A 17 -15.57 -3.63 13.78
N GLY A 18 -15.14 -3.06 14.91
CA GLY A 18 -13.73 -3.01 15.30
C GLY A 18 -13.15 -4.38 15.62
N GLU A 19 -13.80 -5.11 16.52
CA GLU A 19 -13.35 -6.47 16.94
C GLU A 19 -13.58 -7.48 15.80
N TRP A 20 -14.72 -7.38 15.10
CA TRP A 20 -14.97 -8.20 13.91
C TRP A 20 -13.81 -8.07 12.90
N TYR A 21 -13.40 -6.84 12.58
CA TYR A 21 -12.31 -6.59 11.64
C TYR A 21 -10.98 -7.22 12.12
N ALA A 22 -10.64 -7.03 13.39
CA ALA A 22 -9.43 -7.60 13.99
C ALA A 22 -9.47 -9.14 13.97
N GLU A 23 -10.65 -9.72 14.19
CA GLU A 23 -10.85 -11.15 14.14
C GLU A 23 -10.70 -11.71 12.72
N VAL A 24 -11.31 -11.08 11.72
CA VAL A 24 -11.16 -11.46 10.29
C VAL A 24 -9.68 -11.40 9.88
N VAL A 25 -8.99 -10.29 10.13
CA VAL A 25 -7.56 -10.14 9.79
C VAL A 25 -6.72 -11.27 10.38
N ARG A 26 -6.94 -11.62 11.65
CA ARG A 26 -6.18 -12.64 12.35
C ARG A 26 -6.54 -14.05 11.88
N LYS A 27 -7.84 -14.37 11.82
CA LYS A 27 -8.32 -15.73 11.52
C LYS A 27 -8.16 -16.10 10.05
N ALA A 28 -8.36 -15.17 9.13
CA ALA A 28 -8.05 -15.36 7.71
C ALA A 28 -6.55 -15.44 7.40
N GLY A 29 -5.70 -15.25 8.41
CA GLY A 29 -4.25 -15.39 8.25
C GLY A 29 -3.57 -14.24 7.53
N LEU A 30 -4.11 -13.01 7.60
CA LEU A 30 -3.56 -11.85 6.91
C LEU A 30 -2.44 -11.16 7.71
N ALA A 31 -2.65 -10.96 9.02
CA ALA A 31 -1.66 -10.36 9.88
C ALA A 31 -1.79 -10.80 11.34
N ASN A 32 -0.70 -10.64 12.07
CA ASN A 32 -0.64 -10.74 13.53
C ASN A 32 -0.21 -9.38 14.10
N TYR A 33 -0.60 -9.10 15.34
CA TYR A 33 -0.02 -7.97 16.07
C TYR A 33 1.48 -8.18 16.28
N GLY A 34 2.23 -7.10 16.35
CA GLY A 34 3.66 -7.13 16.60
C GLY A 34 4.01 -7.74 17.95
N PRO A 35 5.29 -8.02 18.20
CA PRO A 35 5.77 -8.55 19.47
C PRO A 35 5.41 -7.63 20.64
N ASP A 36 5.39 -8.19 21.86
CA ASP A 36 5.20 -7.42 23.08
C ASP A 36 6.18 -6.24 23.15
N GLY A 37 5.65 -5.06 23.50
CA GLY A 37 6.42 -3.82 23.53
C GLY A 37 6.51 -3.06 22.20
N MET A 38 6.01 -3.62 21.10
CA MET A 38 5.96 -2.96 19.79
C MET A 38 4.52 -2.60 19.39
N SER A 39 3.84 -1.84 20.23
CA SER A 39 2.47 -1.38 19.94
C SER A 39 2.42 -0.55 18.65
N GLY A 40 1.45 -0.85 17.81
CA GLY A 40 1.24 -0.17 16.52
C GLY A 40 1.99 -0.77 15.34
N PHE A 41 2.76 -1.83 15.56
CA PHE A 41 3.37 -2.63 14.51
C PHE A 41 2.60 -3.93 14.28
N ILE A 42 2.66 -4.48 13.07
CA ILE A 42 2.03 -5.74 12.71
C ILE A 42 3.03 -6.64 11.99
N VAL A 43 2.79 -7.95 12.07
CA VAL A 43 3.46 -8.93 11.24
C VAL A 43 2.50 -9.33 10.13
N THR A 44 2.76 -8.89 8.90
CA THR A 44 1.96 -9.31 7.74
C THR A 44 2.34 -10.73 7.36
N ARG A 45 1.34 -11.61 7.37
CA ARG A 45 1.53 -13.03 7.06
C ARG A 45 1.56 -13.27 5.54
N PRO A 46 2.03 -14.43 5.05
CA PRO A 46 2.17 -14.69 3.62
C PRO A 46 0.90 -14.38 2.81
N ARG A 47 -0.29 -14.76 3.29
CA ARG A 47 -1.55 -14.48 2.61
C ARG A 47 -1.85 -12.97 2.49
N GLY A 48 -1.64 -12.23 3.57
CA GLY A 48 -1.79 -10.77 3.54
C GLY A 48 -0.76 -10.09 2.65
N TYR A 49 0.46 -10.63 2.61
CA TYR A 49 1.52 -10.11 1.75
C TYR A 49 1.25 -10.40 0.26
N ALA A 50 0.71 -11.58 -0.08
CA ALA A 50 0.32 -11.92 -1.45
C ALA A 50 -0.73 -10.95 -2.01
N LEU A 51 -1.70 -10.49 -1.19
CA LEU A 51 -2.64 -9.44 -1.58
C LEU A 51 -1.93 -8.10 -1.86
N TRP A 52 -0.92 -7.75 -1.07
CA TRP A 52 -0.10 -6.57 -1.31
C TRP A 52 0.72 -6.69 -2.60
N GLU A 53 1.31 -7.84 -2.87
CA GLU A 53 2.04 -8.11 -4.12
C GLU A 53 1.15 -7.96 -5.35
N ALA A 54 -0.12 -8.38 -5.28
CA ALA A 54 -1.08 -8.19 -6.37
C ALA A 54 -1.37 -6.70 -6.63
N ILE A 55 -1.55 -5.90 -5.58
CA ILE A 55 -1.70 -4.43 -5.68
C ILE A 55 -0.43 -3.81 -6.29
N GLN A 56 0.73 -4.24 -5.81
CA GLN A 56 2.01 -3.76 -6.30
C GLN A 56 2.20 -4.08 -7.79
N ALA A 57 1.91 -5.30 -8.21
CA ALA A 57 2.06 -5.73 -9.59
C ALA A 57 1.17 -4.91 -10.54
N GLU A 58 -0.09 -4.70 -10.17
CA GLU A 58 -1.04 -3.91 -10.97
C GLU A 58 -0.60 -2.45 -11.11
N LEU A 59 -0.29 -1.79 -10.00
CA LEU A 59 0.14 -0.38 -10.03
C LEU A 59 1.51 -0.21 -10.71
N ASP A 60 2.47 -1.08 -10.44
CA ASP A 60 3.81 -1.00 -11.03
C ASP A 60 3.75 -1.13 -12.55
N SER A 61 2.85 -1.98 -13.06
CA SER A 61 2.58 -2.10 -14.49
C SER A 61 2.05 -0.80 -15.08
N LYS A 62 1.04 -0.19 -14.44
CA LYS A 62 0.45 1.09 -14.87
C LYS A 62 1.47 2.24 -14.82
N PHE A 63 2.30 2.30 -13.77
CA PHE A 63 3.36 3.29 -13.64
C PHE A 63 4.40 3.17 -14.74
N LYS A 64 4.90 1.97 -15.00
CA LYS A 64 5.88 1.71 -16.05
C LYS A 64 5.34 2.03 -17.45
N ALA A 65 4.06 1.74 -17.71
CA ALA A 65 3.41 2.09 -18.98
C ALA A 65 3.38 3.59 -19.26
N THR A 66 3.50 4.44 -18.22
CA THR A 66 3.56 5.91 -18.30
C THR A 66 4.97 6.47 -18.10
N GLY A 67 6.01 5.62 -18.17
CA GLY A 67 7.41 6.02 -18.14
C GLY A 67 7.99 6.26 -16.73
N VAL A 68 7.32 5.81 -15.68
CA VAL A 68 7.87 5.83 -14.30
C VAL A 68 8.93 4.75 -14.16
N GLN A 69 10.01 5.06 -13.47
CA GLN A 69 11.08 4.12 -13.16
C GLN A 69 11.17 3.91 -11.65
N ASN A 70 11.30 2.65 -11.24
CA ASN A 70 11.51 2.35 -9.83
C ASN A 70 12.95 2.69 -9.42
N ALA A 71 13.07 3.34 -8.27
CA ALA A 71 14.33 3.63 -7.61
C ALA A 71 14.24 3.22 -6.14
N TYR A 72 15.33 3.26 -5.42
CA TYR A 72 15.35 3.05 -3.98
C TYR A 72 16.25 4.08 -3.31
N PHE A 73 15.71 4.74 -2.29
CA PHE A 73 16.40 5.75 -1.50
C PHE A 73 16.64 5.26 -0.08
N PRO A 74 17.69 5.75 0.59
CA PRO A 74 18.00 5.33 1.95
C PRO A 74 16.82 5.49 2.92
N MET A 75 16.69 4.51 3.83
CA MET A 75 15.68 4.53 4.90
C MET A 75 15.91 5.67 5.89
N PHE A 76 17.17 6.04 6.12
CA PHE A 76 17.55 7.04 7.10
C PHE A 76 17.73 8.41 6.44
N ILE A 77 17.16 9.42 7.08
CA ILE A 77 17.23 10.82 6.67
C ILE A 77 18.05 11.59 7.70
N PRO A 78 19.14 12.26 7.32
CA PRO A 78 19.87 13.16 8.21
C PRO A 78 18.95 14.25 8.79
N GLU A 79 19.10 14.57 10.07
CA GLU A 79 18.29 15.61 10.74
C GLU A 79 18.35 16.94 10.00
N SER A 80 19.51 17.33 9.48
CA SER A 80 19.72 18.55 8.71
C SER A 80 18.84 18.64 7.45
N TYR A 81 18.46 17.49 6.86
CA TYR A 81 17.58 17.47 5.69
C TYR A 81 16.11 17.72 6.07
N LEU A 82 15.68 17.19 7.23
CA LEU A 82 14.34 17.44 7.76
C LEU A 82 14.20 18.90 8.25
N GLU A 83 15.26 19.47 8.85
CA GLU A 83 15.27 20.87 9.26
C GLU A 83 15.13 21.80 8.05
N ARG A 84 15.81 21.49 6.95
CA ARG A 84 15.70 22.25 5.69
C ARG A 84 14.25 22.21 5.16
N GLU A 85 13.56 21.09 5.28
CA GLU A 85 12.16 20.99 4.87
C GLU A 85 11.25 21.82 5.81
N LYS A 86 11.48 21.79 7.13
CA LYS A 86 10.74 22.61 8.11
C LYS A 86 10.82 24.12 7.83
N ASP A 87 11.97 24.59 7.40
CA ASP A 87 12.18 26.03 7.12
C ASP A 87 11.34 26.52 5.92
N ILE A 88 10.90 25.60 5.09
CA ILE A 88 10.23 25.89 3.82
C ILE A 88 8.75 25.52 3.87
N VAL A 89 8.41 24.44 4.58
CA VAL A 89 7.05 23.89 4.67
C VAL A 89 6.45 24.26 6.01
N GLU A 90 5.67 25.33 6.05
CA GLU A 90 4.96 25.76 7.25
C GLU A 90 4.07 24.61 7.80
N GLY A 91 4.29 24.24 9.07
CA GLY A 91 3.54 23.19 9.75
C GLY A 91 4.07 21.76 9.53
N PHE A 92 5.20 21.57 8.84
CA PHE A 92 5.87 20.27 8.76
C PHE A 92 6.70 20.02 10.04
N ASP A 93 6.19 19.22 10.95
CA ASP A 93 6.89 18.78 12.17
C ASP A 93 6.54 17.32 12.49
N PRO A 94 7.02 16.36 11.69
CA PRO A 94 6.68 14.97 11.88
C PRO A 94 7.33 14.41 13.16
N GLU A 95 6.55 13.67 13.95
CA GLU A 95 7.11 12.84 15.01
C GLU A 95 7.82 11.62 14.39
N VAL A 96 9.14 11.63 14.40
CA VAL A 96 9.95 10.58 13.79
C VAL A 96 10.64 9.69 14.83
N ALA A 97 10.92 8.45 14.43
CA ALA A 97 11.83 7.59 15.19
C ALA A 97 13.27 7.99 14.87
N TRP A 98 14.08 8.23 15.93
CA TRP A 98 15.46 8.67 15.80
C TRP A 98 16.45 7.54 16.01
N VAL A 99 17.43 7.45 15.13
CA VAL A 99 18.63 6.62 15.29
C VAL A 99 19.76 7.55 15.74
N THR A 100 20.27 7.29 16.94
CA THR A 100 21.29 8.12 17.63
C THR A 100 22.64 7.44 17.74
N HIS A 101 22.73 6.13 17.53
CA HIS A 101 23.94 5.34 17.63
C HIS A 101 24.13 4.44 16.41
N GLY A 102 25.39 4.29 15.97
CA GLY A 102 25.85 3.30 15.02
C GLY A 102 26.71 2.26 15.74
N GLY A 103 26.16 1.08 16.02
CA GLY A 103 26.83 0.13 16.91
C GLY A 103 26.83 0.64 18.36
N HIS A 104 28.03 0.90 18.92
CA HIS A 104 28.20 1.43 20.27
C HIS A 104 28.51 2.93 20.31
N ASP A 105 28.77 3.53 19.16
CA ASP A 105 29.18 4.93 19.06
C ASP A 105 27.96 5.81 18.79
N GLU A 106 27.90 6.97 19.43
CA GLU A 106 26.93 8.02 19.14
C GLU A 106 27.23 8.61 17.77
N LEU A 107 26.18 8.87 16.99
CA LEU A 107 26.32 9.51 15.68
C LEU A 107 26.57 11.01 15.85
N ASP A 108 27.40 11.59 15.00
CA ASP A 108 27.65 13.04 14.95
C ASP A 108 26.37 13.82 14.64
N GLU A 109 25.47 13.21 13.87
CA GLU A 109 24.17 13.74 13.50
C GLU A 109 23.11 12.64 13.64
N ARG A 110 21.95 12.95 14.23
CA ARG A 110 20.84 12.00 14.33
C ARG A 110 20.26 11.69 12.95
N LEU A 111 19.81 10.47 12.79
CA LEU A 111 19.13 10.02 11.57
C LEU A 111 17.68 9.69 11.90
N ALA A 112 16.74 10.27 11.15
CA ALA A 112 15.34 9.90 11.24
C ALA A 112 15.07 8.65 10.42
N VAL A 113 14.25 7.74 10.95
CA VAL A 113 13.60 6.72 10.11
C VAL A 113 12.53 7.43 9.28
N ARG A 114 12.59 7.33 7.97
CA ARG A 114 11.73 8.10 7.04
C ARG A 114 10.24 8.00 7.36
N PRO A 115 9.54 9.13 7.60
CA PRO A 115 8.07 9.20 7.67
C PRO A 115 7.44 9.37 6.29
N THR A 116 8.20 9.94 5.38
CA THR A 116 8.02 10.19 3.94
C THR A 116 9.39 10.49 3.36
N SER A 117 9.57 10.63 2.06
CA SER A 117 10.92 10.69 1.48
C SER A 117 11.22 11.95 0.67
N GLU A 118 10.38 12.98 0.71
CA GLU A 118 10.64 14.23 -0.01
C GLU A 118 12.04 14.79 0.30
N SER A 119 12.38 14.87 1.58
CA SER A 119 13.67 15.44 2.04
C SER A 119 14.90 14.66 1.57
N ILE A 120 14.77 13.32 1.36
CA ILE A 120 15.90 12.52 0.86
C ILE A 120 15.89 12.42 -0.67
N ILE A 121 14.74 12.46 -1.33
CA ILE A 121 14.63 12.33 -2.78
C ILE A 121 14.98 13.63 -3.49
N ALA A 122 14.49 14.79 -3.01
CA ALA A 122 14.66 16.08 -3.64
C ALA A 122 16.13 16.47 -3.92
N PRO A 123 17.08 16.26 -2.99
CA PRO A 123 18.50 16.53 -3.25
C PRO A 123 19.11 15.68 -4.38
N TYR A 124 18.63 14.47 -4.59
CA TYR A 124 19.06 13.63 -5.70
C TYR A 124 18.40 14.05 -7.01
N MET A 125 17.12 14.44 -6.98
CA MET A 125 16.48 15.02 -8.16
C MET A 125 17.23 16.28 -8.65
N ALA A 126 17.70 17.13 -7.74
CA ALA A 126 18.52 18.30 -8.07
C ALA A 126 19.85 17.94 -8.75
N GLN A 127 20.41 16.76 -8.46
CA GLN A 127 21.61 16.28 -9.13
C GLN A 127 21.35 15.68 -10.52
N TRP A 128 20.18 15.08 -10.69
CA TRP A 128 19.81 14.39 -11.94
C TRP A 128 19.17 15.32 -12.98
N VAL A 129 18.47 16.37 -12.52
CA VAL A 129 17.83 17.37 -13.39
C VAL A 129 18.77 18.55 -13.55
N ARG A 130 19.23 18.81 -14.77
CA ARG A 130 20.15 19.93 -15.11
C ARG A 130 19.68 20.72 -16.32
N SER A 131 19.01 20.06 -17.25
CA SER A 131 18.50 20.69 -18.47
C SER A 131 17.08 20.25 -18.77
N HIS A 132 16.40 20.98 -19.64
CA HIS A 132 15.06 20.61 -20.11
C HIS A 132 14.99 19.22 -20.74
N ARG A 133 16.13 18.61 -21.12
CA ARG A 133 16.21 17.27 -21.72
C ARG A 133 16.14 16.15 -20.68
N ASP A 134 16.39 16.48 -19.41
CA ASP A 134 16.31 15.53 -18.29
C ASP A 134 14.87 15.42 -17.77
N LEU A 135 13.96 16.25 -18.29
CA LEU A 135 12.55 16.32 -17.90
C LEU A 135 11.62 15.71 -18.96
N PRO A 136 10.53 15.05 -18.57
CA PRO A 136 10.13 14.82 -17.18
C PRO A 136 10.95 13.70 -16.50
N LEU A 137 11.38 13.94 -15.27
CA LEU A 137 11.93 12.90 -14.40
C LEU A 137 10.77 12.27 -13.62
N ARG A 138 10.64 10.94 -13.66
CA ARG A 138 9.58 10.18 -12.96
C ARG A 138 10.18 9.00 -12.22
N VAL A 139 10.18 9.06 -10.90
CA VAL A 139 10.68 7.96 -10.05
C VAL A 139 9.61 7.53 -9.05
N ASN A 140 9.64 6.26 -8.72
CA ASN A 140 8.79 5.63 -7.70
C ASN A 140 9.64 4.74 -6.82
N GLN A 141 9.32 4.62 -5.53
CA GLN A 141 9.87 3.57 -4.69
C GLN A 141 8.78 2.81 -3.96
N TRP A 142 8.96 1.49 -3.89
CA TRP A 142 8.20 0.58 -3.04
C TRP A 142 9.01 0.38 -1.75
N CYS A 143 8.44 0.79 -0.63
CA CYS A 143 9.17 0.76 0.64
C CYS A 143 8.25 0.74 1.85
N SER A 144 8.83 0.67 3.05
CA SER A 144 8.15 1.00 4.30
C SER A 144 8.51 2.40 4.78
N VAL A 145 7.60 2.99 5.54
CA VAL A 145 7.82 4.23 6.28
C VAL A 145 7.32 4.07 7.71
N VAL A 146 7.83 4.91 8.62
CA VAL A 146 7.44 4.88 10.03
C VAL A 146 6.88 6.24 10.43
N ARG A 147 5.64 6.27 10.89
CA ARG A 147 4.95 7.43 11.44
C ARG A 147 4.69 7.20 12.92
N TRP A 148 5.53 7.80 13.74
CA TRP A 148 5.54 7.54 15.19
C TRP A 148 4.30 8.09 15.90
N GLU A 149 3.69 9.13 15.34
CA GLU A 149 2.47 9.78 15.82
C GLU A 149 1.21 8.90 15.76
N ALA A 150 1.28 7.73 15.12
CA ALA A 150 0.13 6.83 15.01
C ALA A 150 -0.19 6.20 16.37
N THR A 151 -1.26 6.64 17.02
CA THR A 151 -1.68 6.21 18.38
C THR A 151 -2.84 5.23 18.36
N GLU A 152 -3.90 5.50 17.58
CA GLU A 152 -5.04 4.60 17.42
C GLU A 152 -4.77 3.67 16.23
N THR A 153 -4.10 2.54 16.51
CA THR A 153 -3.65 1.64 15.45
C THR A 153 -4.67 0.55 15.15
N LYS A 154 -4.83 0.29 13.85
CA LYS A 154 -5.70 -0.76 13.30
C LYS A 154 -4.96 -1.42 12.13
N PRO A 155 -4.80 -2.76 12.11
CA PRO A 155 -4.07 -3.44 11.05
C PRO A 155 -4.47 -2.95 9.65
N PHE A 156 -3.49 -2.72 8.79
CA PHE A 156 -3.60 -2.14 7.45
C PHE A 156 -4.14 -0.70 7.38
N PHE A 157 -5.10 -0.28 8.18
CA PHE A 157 -5.64 1.09 8.13
C PHE A 157 -4.70 2.14 8.70
N ARG A 158 -4.15 1.88 9.89
CA ARG A 158 -3.26 2.79 10.58
C ARG A 158 -2.31 2.02 11.48
N THR A 159 -1.06 1.96 11.08
CA THR A 159 0.04 1.34 11.81
C THR A 159 1.20 2.31 11.88
N LYS A 160 2.10 2.13 12.84
CA LYS A 160 3.31 2.97 12.93
C LYS A 160 4.24 2.75 11.76
N GLU A 161 4.45 1.51 11.36
CA GLU A 161 5.13 1.14 10.13
C GLU A 161 4.10 0.61 9.13
N PHE A 162 4.24 0.99 7.87
CA PHE A 162 3.40 0.49 6.80
C PHE A 162 4.14 0.44 5.47
N LEU A 163 3.72 -0.49 4.63
CA LEU A 163 4.17 -0.58 3.24
C LEU A 163 3.38 0.39 2.38
N TRP A 164 4.07 1.01 1.46
CA TRP A 164 3.49 1.91 0.47
C TRP A 164 4.33 1.99 -0.79
N GLN A 165 3.84 2.69 -1.76
CA GLN A 165 4.64 3.31 -2.80
C GLN A 165 4.57 4.83 -2.65
N GLU A 166 5.64 5.49 -3.01
CA GLU A 166 5.71 6.93 -3.16
C GLU A 166 6.42 7.27 -4.46
N GLY A 167 5.75 8.07 -5.26
CA GLY A 167 6.31 8.55 -6.50
C GLY A 167 6.63 10.03 -6.42
N HIS A 168 7.70 10.43 -7.08
CA HIS A 168 8.19 11.81 -7.12
C HIS A 168 8.59 12.15 -8.55
N THR A 169 8.14 13.30 -9.04
CA THR A 169 8.40 13.70 -10.41
C THR A 169 8.81 15.17 -10.51
N ALA A 170 9.52 15.50 -11.59
CA ALA A 170 9.85 16.87 -11.96
C ALA A 170 9.49 17.10 -13.43
N HIS A 171 8.94 18.27 -13.72
CA HIS A 171 8.42 18.68 -15.02
C HIS A 171 8.85 20.09 -15.37
N LYS A 172 8.81 20.43 -16.66
CA LYS A 172 9.14 21.77 -17.16
C LYS A 172 8.08 22.80 -16.78
N THR A 173 6.82 22.41 -16.82
CA THR A 173 5.71 23.34 -16.70
C THR A 173 4.70 22.90 -15.64
N HIS A 174 3.92 23.88 -15.17
CA HIS A 174 2.79 23.64 -14.29
C HIS A 174 1.80 22.63 -14.88
N ASP A 175 1.48 22.76 -16.16
CA ASP A 175 0.46 21.95 -16.81
C ASP A 175 0.92 20.50 -16.96
N GLU A 176 2.19 20.24 -17.31
CA GLU A 176 2.77 18.90 -17.31
C GLU A 176 2.71 18.23 -15.92
N ALA A 177 3.03 18.98 -14.87
CA ALA A 177 2.96 18.50 -13.50
C ALA A 177 1.51 18.26 -13.04
N TRP A 178 0.57 19.08 -13.51
CA TRP A 178 -0.85 18.89 -13.22
C TRP A 178 -1.40 17.64 -13.92
N ASP A 179 -1.06 17.43 -15.19
CA ASP A 179 -1.45 16.23 -15.94
C ASP A 179 -0.87 14.97 -15.30
N GLU A 180 0.37 15.01 -14.82
CA GLU A 180 0.98 13.95 -14.05
C GLU A 180 0.19 13.65 -12.76
N THR A 181 -0.15 14.71 -12.00
CA THR A 181 -0.94 14.60 -10.76
C THR A 181 -2.27 13.90 -11.02
N MET A 182 -2.96 14.27 -12.08
CA MET A 182 -4.27 13.69 -12.42
C MET A 182 -4.13 12.24 -12.95
N THR A 183 -3.08 11.96 -13.72
CA THR A 183 -2.80 10.60 -14.21
C THR A 183 -2.61 9.63 -13.04
N ARG A 184 -1.88 10.01 -12.00
CA ARG A 184 -1.68 9.16 -10.82
C ARG A 184 -2.97 8.97 -10.04
N LEU A 185 -3.77 10.03 -9.90
CA LEU A 185 -5.08 9.95 -9.27
C LEU A 185 -6.01 8.96 -10.00
N ASP A 186 -6.01 8.99 -11.34
CA ASP A 186 -6.80 8.08 -12.16
C ASP A 186 -6.35 6.63 -12.00
N GLN A 187 -5.03 6.37 -12.01
CA GLN A 187 -4.49 5.03 -11.78
C GLN A 187 -4.83 4.46 -10.40
N TYR A 188 -4.91 5.30 -9.37
CA TYR A 188 -5.38 4.86 -8.05
C TYR A 188 -6.87 4.54 -8.06
N ALA A 189 -7.70 5.35 -8.72
CA ALA A 189 -9.12 5.06 -8.86
C ALA A 189 -9.36 3.74 -9.60
N GLU A 190 -8.69 3.54 -10.73
CA GLU A 190 -8.74 2.29 -11.50
C GLU A 190 -8.32 1.07 -10.66
N LEU A 191 -7.25 1.18 -9.85
CA LEU A 191 -6.86 0.09 -8.95
C LEU A 191 -7.99 -0.32 -8.01
N TYR A 192 -8.64 0.67 -7.39
CA TYR A 192 -9.75 0.41 -6.46
C TYR A 192 -10.97 -0.17 -7.16
N GLU A 193 -11.33 0.37 -8.31
CA GLU A 193 -12.54 -0.05 -9.05
C GLU A 193 -12.33 -1.40 -9.75
N ASP A 194 -11.20 -1.59 -10.46
CA ASP A 194 -10.99 -2.76 -11.32
C ASP A 194 -10.40 -3.96 -10.55
N LEU A 195 -9.39 -3.74 -9.67
CA LEU A 195 -8.75 -4.83 -8.94
C LEU A 195 -9.46 -5.14 -7.63
N LEU A 196 -9.81 -4.11 -6.86
CA LEU A 196 -10.37 -4.26 -5.52
C LEU A 196 -11.91 -4.27 -5.52
N ALA A 197 -12.56 -3.97 -6.64
CA ALA A 197 -14.02 -3.84 -6.79
C ALA A 197 -14.64 -2.88 -5.75
N ILE A 198 -13.97 -1.78 -5.44
CA ILE A 198 -14.41 -0.75 -4.50
C ILE A 198 -14.66 0.55 -5.25
N PRO A 199 -15.91 1.05 -5.32
CA PRO A 199 -16.21 2.33 -5.93
C PRO A 199 -15.58 3.47 -5.12
N VAL A 200 -15.02 4.45 -5.81
CA VAL A 200 -14.31 5.58 -5.20
C VAL A 200 -14.72 6.92 -5.78
N LEU A 201 -14.48 7.98 -5.03
CA LEU A 201 -14.66 9.35 -5.46
C LEU A 201 -13.31 10.05 -5.61
N LYS A 202 -13.08 10.71 -6.72
CA LYS A 202 -11.92 11.58 -6.93
C LYS A 202 -12.29 13.02 -6.55
N GLY A 203 -11.38 13.70 -5.84
CA GLY A 203 -11.61 15.07 -5.42
C GLY A 203 -10.32 15.82 -5.13
N GLN A 204 -10.44 17.13 -4.96
CA GLN A 204 -9.39 17.99 -4.48
C GLN A 204 -9.63 18.33 -3.01
N LYS A 205 -8.60 18.21 -2.17
CA LYS A 205 -8.67 18.60 -0.78
C LYS A 205 -8.74 20.12 -0.63
N PRO A 206 -9.48 20.62 0.39
CA PRO A 206 -9.47 22.04 0.72
C PRO A 206 -8.09 22.48 1.24
N ASP A 207 -7.81 23.78 1.19
CA ASP A 207 -6.48 24.32 1.53
C ASP A 207 -6.00 23.99 2.94
N HIS A 208 -6.91 23.81 3.89
CA HIS A 208 -6.56 23.49 5.28
C HIS A 208 -6.25 22.00 5.52
N ASP A 209 -6.52 21.12 4.54
CA ASP A 209 -6.29 19.66 4.61
C ASP A 209 -5.37 19.15 3.50
N LYS A 210 -4.78 20.06 2.71
CA LYS A 210 -3.82 19.68 1.68
C LYS A 210 -2.48 19.27 2.30
N PHE A 211 -1.70 18.49 1.57
CA PHE A 211 -0.34 18.13 1.96
C PHE A 211 0.48 19.40 2.23
N PRO A 212 1.22 19.48 3.35
CA PRO A 212 2.03 20.66 3.67
C PRO A 212 3.00 21.00 2.52
N GLY A 213 3.05 22.26 2.14
CA GLY A 213 3.87 22.74 1.01
C GLY A 213 3.31 22.46 -0.38
N ALA A 214 2.24 21.67 -0.54
CA ALA A 214 1.64 21.45 -1.83
C ALA A 214 0.83 22.67 -2.32
N HIS A 215 0.91 22.93 -3.62
CA HIS A 215 0.01 23.86 -4.28
C HIS A 215 -1.41 23.32 -4.30
N LYS A 216 -1.58 22.02 -4.68
CA LYS A 216 -2.86 21.31 -4.66
C LYS A 216 -2.64 19.86 -4.22
N THR A 217 -3.61 19.33 -3.50
CA THR A 217 -3.69 17.91 -3.15
C THR A 217 -4.97 17.33 -3.72
N THR A 218 -4.84 16.28 -4.52
CA THR A 218 -5.96 15.46 -4.98
C THR A 218 -6.00 14.15 -4.21
N THR A 219 -7.17 13.57 -4.08
CA THR A 219 -7.41 12.35 -3.30
C THR A 219 -8.41 11.42 -3.97
N VAL A 220 -8.21 10.15 -3.78
CA VAL A 220 -9.23 9.11 -4.02
C VAL A 220 -9.80 8.72 -2.67
N GLU A 221 -11.12 8.77 -2.53
CA GLU A 221 -11.83 8.47 -1.28
C GLU A 221 -12.78 7.29 -1.48
N ALA A 222 -12.67 6.29 -0.61
CA ALA A 222 -13.55 5.13 -0.55
C ALA A 222 -14.53 5.27 0.62
N LEU A 223 -15.83 5.06 0.37
CA LEU A 223 -16.83 5.06 1.41
C LEU A 223 -16.92 3.66 2.05
N MET A 224 -16.68 3.58 3.35
CA MET A 224 -16.75 2.33 4.09
C MET A 224 -18.19 2.03 4.57
N PRO A 225 -18.52 0.75 4.82
CA PRO A 225 -19.87 0.36 5.28
C PRO A 225 -20.31 1.02 6.59
N ASP A 226 -19.38 1.47 7.42
CA ASP A 226 -19.65 2.22 8.65
C ASP A 226 -19.96 3.71 8.42
N GLY A 227 -20.05 4.13 7.16
CA GLY A 227 -20.36 5.52 6.75
C GLY A 227 -19.17 6.47 6.79
N LYS A 228 -17.96 5.99 7.09
CA LYS A 228 -16.75 6.82 7.08
C LYS A 228 -16.08 6.77 5.72
N SER A 229 -15.45 7.89 5.34
CA SER A 229 -14.55 7.94 4.20
C SER A 229 -13.14 7.50 4.60
N VAL A 230 -12.49 6.79 3.70
CA VAL A 230 -11.09 6.39 3.82
C VAL A 230 -10.32 6.98 2.65
N GLN A 231 -9.27 7.76 2.98
CA GLN A 231 -8.31 8.23 1.99
C GLN A 231 -7.59 7.02 1.38
N ALA A 232 -7.88 6.74 0.13
CA ALA A 232 -7.45 5.57 -0.60
C ALA A 232 -6.09 5.76 -1.29
N GLY A 233 -5.81 6.98 -1.74
CA GLY A 233 -4.55 7.41 -2.34
C GLY A 233 -4.56 8.90 -2.56
N THR A 234 -3.39 9.52 -2.62
CA THR A 234 -3.23 10.97 -2.84
C THR A 234 -2.22 11.26 -3.92
N SER A 235 -2.47 12.33 -4.66
CA SER A 235 -1.54 12.88 -5.63
C SER A 235 -1.44 14.40 -5.45
N HIS A 236 -0.22 14.89 -5.31
CA HIS A 236 0.07 16.27 -4.94
C HIS A 236 0.79 17.01 -6.08
N HIS A 237 0.24 18.13 -6.47
CA HIS A 237 0.96 19.12 -7.27
C HIS A 237 1.70 20.03 -6.30
N LEU A 238 3.03 19.93 -6.24
CA LEU A 238 3.86 20.67 -5.30
C LEU A 238 4.23 22.08 -5.79
N GLY A 239 3.95 22.38 -7.06
CA GLY A 239 4.40 23.62 -7.67
C GLY A 239 5.92 23.69 -7.78
N THR A 240 6.51 24.86 -7.51
CA THR A 240 7.96 25.09 -7.49
C THR A 240 8.55 25.14 -6.07
N SER A 241 7.71 25.08 -5.03
CA SER A 241 8.16 25.31 -3.64
C SER A 241 9.27 24.36 -3.21
N PHE A 242 9.09 23.04 -3.44
CA PHE A 242 10.12 22.05 -3.15
C PHE A 242 11.34 22.18 -4.07
N ALA A 243 11.12 22.55 -5.33
CA ALA A 243 12.20 22.76 -6.28
C ALA A 243 13.08 23.95 -5.88
N GLU A 244 12.50 25.05 -5.44
CA GLU A 244 13.21 26.22 -4.91
C GLU A 244 13.98 25.88 -3.63
N ALA A 245 13.36 25.07 -2.78
CA ALA A 245 13.91 24.62 -1.53
C ALA A 245 15.17 23.74 -1.64
N PHE A 246 15.15 22.83 -2.59
CA PHE A 246 16.18 21.82 -2.79
C PHE A 246 17.03 22.06 -4.04
N ASP A 247 16.90 23.23 -4.69
CA ASP A 247 17.63 23.65 -5.89
C ASP A 247 17.39 22.68 -7.09
N ILE A 248 16.16 22.17 -7.24
CA ILE A 248 15.79 21.35 -8.42
C ILE A 248 15.54 22.30 -9.59
N THR A 249 16.61 22.69 -10.27
CA THR A 249 16.56 23.65 -11.37
C THR A 249 17.07 23.02 -12.67
N PHE A 250 16.60 23.54 -13.80
CA PHE A 250 17.06 23.13 -15.12
C PHE A 250 17.33 24.34 -16.01
N SER A 251 18.22 24.16 -16.97
CA SER A 251 18.41 25.13 -18.06
C SER A 251 17.36 24.83 -19.13
N ASP A 252 16.57 25.84 -19.47
CA ASP A 252 15.56 25.76 -20.53
C ASP A 252 16.18 25.85 -21.95
N GLU A 253 15.35 26.02 -22.98
CA GLU A 253 15.78 26.06 -24.37
C GLU A 253 16.52 27.36 -24.71
N ASP A 254 16.30 28.43 -23.92
CA ASP A 254 16.94 29.72 -24.04
C ASP A 254 18.16 29.86 -23.12
N GLU A 255 18.62 28.77 -22.52
CA GLU A 255 19.73 28.69 -21.56
C GLU A 255 19.46 29.43 -20.22
N GLU A 256 18.21 29.76 -19.93
CA GLU A 256 17.83 30.39 -18.67
C GLU A 256 17.55 29.31 -17.59
N THR A 257 17.92 29.60 -16.35
CA THR A 257 17.70 28.69 -15.22
C THR A 257 16.27 28.82 -14.68
N GLN A 258 15.52 27.74 -14.68
CA GLN A 258 14.15 27.68 -14.20
C GLN A 258 14.01 26.66 -13.06
N PRO A 259 13.18 26.91 -12.03
CA PRO A 259 12.79 25.86 -11.08
C PRO A 259 11.85 24.85 -11.74
N ALA A 260 12.02 23.57 -11.44
CA ALA A 260 11.12 22.55 -11.93
C ALA A 260 9.77 22.57 -11.19
N HIS A 261 8.70 22.19 -11.88
CA HIS A 261 7.42 21.87 -11.24
C HIS A 261 7.44 20.42 -10.75
N THR A 262 7.20 20.20 -9.47
CA THR A 262 7.30 18.86 -8.87
C THR A 262 5.94 18.29 -8.46
N THR A 263 5.87 16.97 -8.41
CA THR A 263 4.72 16.24 -7.85
C THR A 263 5.19 15.15 -6.90
N SER A 264 4.35 14.79 -5.95
CA SER A 264 4.49 13.55 -5.19
C SER A 264 3.13 12.85 -5.07
N TRP A 265 3.16 11.52 -5.00
CA TRP A 265 1.93 10.73 -4.98
C TRP A 265 2.17 9.40 -4.27
N GLY A 266 1.16 8.94 -3.52
CA GLY A 266 1.32 7.77 -2.65
C GLY A 266 0.04 6.97 -2.43
N LEU A 267 0.22 5.65 -2.33
CA LEU A 267 -0.77 4.67 -1.93
C LEU A 267 -0.13 3.66 -1.00
N SER A 268 -0.81 3.35 0.10
CA SER A 268 -0.32 2.38 1.10
C SER A 268 -1.16 1.11 1.13
N TRP A 269 -0.71 0.13 1.90
CA TRP A 269 -1.49 -1.07 2.19
C TRP A 269 -2.83 -0.82 2.90
N ARG A 270 -3.19 0.46 3.15
CA ARG A 270 -4.55 0.83 3.56
C ARG A 270 -5.61 0.32 2.56
N ALA A 271 -5.22 0.11 1.32
CA ALA A 271 -6.03 -0.54 0.30
C ALA A 271 -6.50 -1.94 0.74
N LEU A 272 -5.67 -2.72 1.45
CA LEU A 272 -6.06 -4.00 2.04
C LEU A 272 -7.09 -3.82 3.16
N GLY A 273 -6.91 -2.78 3.98
CA GLY A 273 -7.90 -2.44 5.01
C GLY A 273 -9.27 -2.13 4.40
N ALA A 274 -9.29 -1.31 3.35
CA ALA A 274 -10.50 -0.98 2.62
C ALA A 274 -11.15 -2.22 1.98
N LEU A 275 -10.35 -3.10 1.36
CA LEU A 275 -10.80 -4.36 0.78
C LEU A 275 -11.53 -5.23 1.81
N ILE A 276 -10.88 -5.49 2.94
CA ILE A 276 -11.44 -6.32 4.02
C ILE A 276 -12.73 -5.68 4.56
N MET A 277 -12.71 -4.38 4.84
CA MET A 277 -13.84 -3.67 5.41
C MET A 277 -15.05 -3.66 4.47
N THR A 278 -14.82 -3.52 3.17
CA THR A 278 -15.88 -3.43 2.17
C THR A 278 -16.53 -4.78 1.93
N HIS A 279 -15.75 -5.81 1.63
CA HIS A 279 -16.27 -7.06 1.08
C HIS A 279 -16.52 -8.14 2.13
N SER A 280 -15.69 -8.22 3.18
CA SER A 280 -15.80 -9.31 4.17
C SER A 280 -17.08 -9.24 4.99
N ASP A 281 -17.52 -10.38 5.52
CA ASP A 281 -18.74 -10.54 6.27
C ASP A 281 -18.53 -11.30 7.60
N ASP A 282 -19.60 -11.76 8.22
CA ASP A 282 -19.55 -12.50 9.50
C ASP A 282 -19.11 -13.98 9.31
N GLN A 283 -18.85 -14.43 8.08
CA GLN A 283 -18.27 -15.74 7.78
C GLN A 283 -16.75 -15.67 7.65
N GLY A 284 -16.22 -14.51 7.27
CA GLY A 284 -14.79 -14.29 7.15
C GLY A 284 -14.40 -13.29 6.08
N LEU A 285 -13.22 -13.52 5.52
CA LEU A 285 -12.69 -12.73 4.42
C LEU A 285 -13.50 -13.00 3.15
N VAL A 286 -13.81 -11.96 2.39
CA VAL A 286 -14.36 -12.07 1.04
C VAL A 286 -13.45 -11.29 0.10
N LEU A 287 -13.00 -11.91 -0.98
CA LEU A 287 -12.09 -11.31 -1.94
C LEU A 287 -12.73 -11.30 -3.34
N PRO A 288 -12.64 -10.18 -4.07
CA PRO A 288 -12.88 -10.19 -5.50
C PRO A 288 -11.97 -11.22 -6.19
N PRO A 289 -12.47 -12.01 -7.14
CA PRO A 289 -11.64 -13.02 -7.83
C PRO A 289 -10.39 -12.44 -8.49
N THR A 290 -10.42 -11.18 -8.87
CA THR A 290 -9.29 -10.45 -9.48
C THR A 290 -8.05 -10.43 -8.58
N ILE A 291 -8.22 -10.25 -7.26
CA ILE A 291 -7.12 -10.15 -6.30
C ILE A 291 -6.93 -11.41 -5.44
N ALA A 292 -7.90 -12.35 -5.41
CA ALA A 292 -7.82 -13.55 -4.58
C ALA A 292 -6.57 -14.37 -4.91
N PRO A 293 -5.71 -14.73 -3.93
CA PRO A 293 -4.55 -15.59 -4.19
C PRO A 293 -4.97 -16.95 -4.77
N GLU A 294 -5.99 -17.57 -4.21
CA GLU A 294 -6.71 -18.73 -4.76
C GLU A 294 -8.12 -18.28 -5.17
N GLN A 295 -8.46 -18.51 -6.45
CA GLN A 295 -9.79 -18.18 -6.98
C GLN A 295 -10.77 -19.34 -6.80
N VAL A 296 -10.23 -20.54 -6.82
CA VAL A 296 -10.99 -21.79 -6.67
C VAL A 296 -10.21 -22.73 -5.79
N VAL A 297 -10.92 -23.38 -4.87
CA VAL A 297 -10.39 -24.51 -4.11
C VAL A 297 -11.21 -25.75 -4.42
N ILE A 298 -10.53 -26.83 -4.76
CA ILE A 298 -11.12 -28.13 -4.94
C ILE A 298 -10.93 -28.93 -3.63
N VAL A 299 -12.03 -29.34 -3.02
CA VAL A 299 -12.03 -30.20 -1.82
C VAL A 299 -12.62 -31.55 -2.21
N PRO A 300 -11.79 -32.55 -2.55
CA PRO A 300 -12.28 -33.85 -2.94
C PRO A 300 -12.91 -34.57 -1.73
N ILE A 301 -14.04 -35.25 -1.98
CA ILE A 301 -14.76 -36.05 -0.98
C ILE A 301 -14.80 -37.48 -1.48
N TRP A 302 -14.17 -38.39 -0.76
CA TRP A 302 -14.04 -39.79 -1.16
C TRP A 302 -14.52 -40.75 -0.08
N GLN A 303 -14.76 -41.97 -0.49
CA GLN A 303 -14.85 -43.15 0.37
C GLN A 303 -13.56 -43.97 0.20
N GLU A 304 -13.26 -44.87 1.14
CA GLU A 304 -11.96 -45.58 1.16
C GLU A 304 -11.66 -46.33 -0.13
N ASP A 305 -12.69 -46.87 -0.80
CA ASP A 305 -12.60 -47.61 -2.07
C ASP A 305 -12.61 -46.75 -3.32
N THR A 306 -12.88 -45.46 -3.22
CA THR A 306 -12.94 -44.52 -4.37
C THR A 306 -11.89 -43.40 -4.30
N LYS A 307 -11.02 -43.46 -3.29
CA LYS A 307 -10.08 -42.36 -3.02
C LYS A 307 -9.19 -42.04 -4.21
N ASP A 308 -8.54 -43.06 -4.78
CA ASP A 308 -7.58 -42.87 -5.86
C ASP A 308 -8.27 -42.30 -7.10
N ASP A 309 -9.44 -42.82 -7.49
CA ASP A 309 -10.20 -42.32 -8.65
C ASP A 309 -10.68 -40.86 -8.44
N VAL A 310 -11.09 -40.49 -7.23
CA VAL A 310 -11.55 -39.14 -6.91
C VAL A 310 -10.38 -38.15 -6.92
N LEU A 311 -9.23 -38.54 -6.39
CA LEU A 311 -8.04 -37.67 -6.36
C LEU A 311 -7.48 -37.46 -7.78
N GLU A 312 -7.44 -38.54 -8.61
CA GLU A 312 -7.04 -38.42 -10.01
C GLU A 312 -7.97 -37.45 -10.76
N TYR A 313 -9.29 -37.63 -10.67
CA TYR A 313 -10.26 -36.74 -11.30
C TYR A 313 -10.17 -35.29 -10.79
N ALA A 314 -10.00 -35.09 -9.47
CA ALA A 314 -9.84 -33.76 -8.88
C ALA A 314 -8.54 -33.07 -9.36
N GLY A 315 -7.47 -33.86 -9.54
CA GLY A 315 -6.23 -33.39 -10.13
C GLY A 315 -6.41 -32.92 -11.58
N ASP A 316 -7.07 -33.74 -12.42
CA ASP A 316 -7.36 -33.36 -13.82
C ASP A 316 -8.18 -32.06 -13.90
N VAL A 317 -9.18 -31.89 -13.04
CA VAL A 317 -9.98 -30.64 -12.95
C VAL A 317 -9.13 -29.45 -12.50
N ALA A 318 -8.22 -29.66 -11.54
CA ALA A 318 -7.30 -28.59 -11.10
C ALA A 318 -6.36 -28.17 -12.22
N ASP A 319 -5.81 -29.11 -12.97
CA ASP A 319 -4.92 -28.84 -14.11
C ASP A 319 -5.67 -28.10 -15.23
N ASP A 320 -6.88 -28.53 -15.60
CA ASP A 320 -7.71 -27.85 -16.61
C ASP A 320 -8.03 -26.39 -16.23
N LEU A 321 -8.31 -26.13 -14.94
CA LEU A 321 -8.54 -24.78 -14.42
C LEU A 321 -7.24 -23.94 -14.47
N ALA A 322 -6.11 -24.51 -14.05
CA ALA A 322 -4.81 -23.85 -14.07
C ALA A 322 -4.38 -23.51 -15.52
N ASP A 323 -4.57 -24.41 -16.46
CA ASP A 323 -4.29 -24.19 -17.90
C ASP A 323 -5.19 -23.08 -18.47
N SER A 324 -6.37 -22.88 -17.89
CA SER A 324 -7.27 -21.77 -18.23
C SER A 324 -6.91 -20.45 -17.54
N GLY A 325 -5.81 -20.41 -16.78
CA GLY A 325 -5.33 -19.21 -16.07
C GLY A 325 -6.02 -18.93 -14.73
N VAL A 326 -6.76 -19.90 -14.18
CA VAL A 326 -7.39 -19.80 -12.86
C VAL A 326 -6.36 -20.18 -11.79
N ARG A 327 -6.27 -19.37 -10.73
CA ARG A 327 -5.47 -19.69 -9.54
C ARG A 327 -6.25 -20.70 -8.70
N VAL A 328 -5.91 -21.97 -8.82
CA VAL A 328 -6.61 -23.09 -8.18
C VAL A 328 -5.73 -23.75 -7.14
N GLU A 329 -6.34 -24.21 -6.05
CA GLU A 329 -5.73 -25.04 -5.02
C GLU A 329 -6.50 -26.36 -4.89
N LEU A 330 -5.80 -27.48 -4.83
CA LEU A 330 -6.36 -28.79 -4.56
C LEU A 330 -6.07 -29.17 -3.09
N ASP A 331 -7.10 -29.15 -2.24
CA ASP A 331 -6.94 -29.53 -0.83
C ASP A 331 -7.19 -31.02 -0.63
N ASP A 332 -6.18 -31.81 -0.86
CA ASP A 332 -6.17 -33.27 -0.71
C ASP A 332 -5.76 -33.78 0.69
N ARG A 333 -5.61 -32.88 1.69
CA ARG A 333 -5.18 -33.24 3.04
C ARG A 333 -6.09 -34.32 3.67
N ASP A 334 -5.49 -35.43 4.07
CA ASP A 334 -6.20 -36.54 4.71
C ASP A 334 -6.57 -36.28 6.19
N GLU A 335 -5.77 -35.51 6.89
CA GLU A 335 -5.92 -35.26 8.31
C GLU A 335 -7.06 -34.30 8.67
N ARG A 336 -7.77 -33.78 7.68
CA ARG A 336 -8.89 -32.86 7.84
C ARG A 336 -10.13 -33.36 7.12
N ASN A 337 -11.27 -33.31 7.79
CA ASN A 337 -12.54 -33.66 7.14
C ASN A 337 -12.97 -32.53 6.17
N PRO A 338 -13.82 -32.85 5.15
CA PRO A 338 -14.25 -31.87 4.16
C PRO A 338 -14.93 -30.65 4.75
N GLY A 339 -15.76 -30.80 5.80
CA GLY A 339 -16.42 -29.67 6.45
C GLY A 339 -15.44 -28.68 7.09
N PHE A 340 -14.35 -29.16 7.68
CA PHE A 340 -13.27 -28.30 8.18
C PHE A 340 -12.60 -27.56 7.04
N LYS A 341 -12.29 -28.24 5.93
CA LYS A 341 -11.64 -27.62 4.76
C LYS A 341 -12.51 -26.50 4.16
N PHE A 342 -13.81 -26.75 3.97
CA PHE A 342 -14.74 -25.73 3.47
C PHE A 342 -14.75 -24.49 4.37
N ASN A 343 -14.94 -24.68 5.68
CA ASN A 343 -14.95 -23.54 6.62
C ASN A 343 -13.61 -22.78 6.65
N GLU A 344 -12.49 -23.51 6.55
CA GLU A 344 -11.17 -22.88 6.53
C GLU A 344 -10.97 -22.03 5.27
N TRP A 345 -11.36 -22.52 4.10
CA TRP A 345 -11.22 -21.81 2.86
C TRP A 345 -12.22 -20.67 2.70
N GLU A 346 -13.45 -20.84 3.18
CA GLU A 346 -14.43 -19.77 3.26
C GLU A 346 -13.92 -18.61 4.14
N LEU A 347 -13.38 -18.93 5.33
CA LEU A 347 -12.77 -17.94 6.22
C LEU A 347 -11.61 -17.17 5.55
N LYS A 348 -10.88 -17.83 4.66
CA LYS A 348 -9.75 -17.25 3.90
C LYS A 348 -10.17 -16.46 2.65
N GLY A 349 -11.44 -16.46 2.29
CA GLY A 349 -11.99 -15.66 1.18
C GLY A 349 -11.85 -16.31 -0.19
N VAL A 350 -11.99 -17.64 -0.25
CA VAL A 350 -12.01 -18.41 -1.50
C VAL A 350 -13.42 -18.74 -1.90
#